data_3612455b930a99aafe55dbcb3003babb
#
_entry.id   3612455b930a99aafe55dbcb3003babb
#
_cell.length_a   1.000
_cell.length_b   1.000
_cell.length_c   1.000
_cell.angle_alpha   90.00
_cell.angle_beta   90.00
_cell.angle_gamma   90.00
#
_symmetry.space_group_name_H-M   'P 1'
#
loop_
_entity.id
_entity.type
_entity.pdbx_description
1 polymer ?
#
loop_
_entity_poly.entity_id
_entity_poly.type
_entity_poly.pdbx_seq_one_letter_code
_entity_poly.pdbx_strand_id
1 'polypeptide(L)'
;MKNQVNTVLQDRRSEAGIGLLEVLIAAVLFLVISGAIFGLLQVARVDRNRASRRSDTLKNARAAMHLIGRDALNAGLSYHKDGGFAPDDFLTTRLGLSQDNNTDRDRMTSIIAGNNVFTNNLQTGTTDEISFIYRDMDFNDAKTVQLASVGASPSNSSVPRVTLKPSTSQQCGNTGNPDPCVRVYDLFLIETNSTQIPVMATAVPSTTTVDFAAGDPLGLNQSLTASGIAASQLRKCTATITDNCSTSVSLMKKFFWVNYRVSSDGTLIRTIFGNNNPPAGAADQIREQPLAYGIQDMQIHYVLENGTVTDDPSAGPDGIRGNGNDTPGDMNLVRQVTITLKVQSSEFDEQRHVPETITITSTFATRNIAYDAG
;
A
#
# COMPACT_ATOMS: atom_id res chain seq x y z
N MET A 1 -16.92 -22.00 109.49
CA MET A 1 -17.17 -22.52 108.14
C MET A 1 -18.20 -21.65 107.45
N LYS A 2 -17.84 -20.73 106.61
CA LYS A 2 -18.77 -19.82 105.92
C LYS A 2 -18.88 -20.26 104.46
N ASN A 3 -20.02 -20.70 104.02
CA ASN A 3 -20.40 -21.00 102.67
C ASN A 3 -20.64 -19.67 101.92
N GLN A 4 -19.82 -19.39 100.92
CA GLN A 4 -20.07 -18.30 99.92
C GLN A 4 -20.92 -18.92 98.82
N VAL A 5 -22.12 -18.41 98.61
CA VAL A 5 -22.96 -18.71 97.47
C VAL A 5 -22.62 -17.72 96.39
N ASN A 6 -21.99 -18.18 95.30
CA ASN A 6 -21.75 -17.39 94.07
C ASN A 6 -23.06 -17.27 93.30
N THR A 7 -23.67 -16.10 93.28
CA THR A 7 -24.81 -15.76 92.41
C THR A 7 -24.25 -15.33 91.03
N VAL A 8 -24.35 -16.23 90.06
CA VAL A 8 -24.09 -15.91 88.67
C VAL A 8 -25.29 -15.10 88.16
N LEU A 9 -25.06 -13.81 88.00
CA LEU A 9 -25.98 -12.93 87.25
C LEU A 9 -25.92 -13.29 85.76
N GLN A 10 -26.91 -14.06 85.31
CA GLN A 10 -27.15 -14.23 83.85
C GLN A 10 -27.68 -12.91 83.30
N ASP A 11 -26.83 -12.19 82.58
CA ASP A 11 -27.22 -11.03 81.83
C ASP A 11 -28.11 -11.52 80.66
N ARG A 12 -29.41 -11.53 80.83
CA ARG A 12 -30.40 -11.73 79.78
C ARG A 12 -30.37 -10.47 78.89
N ARG A 13 -29.51 -10.49 77.90
CA ARG A 13 -29.65 -9.56 76.76
C ARG A 13 -31.06 -9.77 76.21
N SER A 14 -31.90 -8.77 76.37
CA SER A 14 -33.22 -8.74 75.72
C SER A 14 -33.01 -8.79 74.24
N GLU A 15 -33.36 -9.91 73.64
CA GLU A 15 -33.47 -9.99 72.15
C GLU A 15 -34.65 -9.08 71.77
N ALA A 16 -34.33 -7.81 71.51
CA ALA A 16 -35.32 -6.90 70.96
C ALA A 16 -35.58 -7.41 69.51
N GLY A 17 -36.76 -7.99 69.31
CA GLY A 17 -37.19 -8.47 68.01
C GLY A 17 -37.15 -7.29 67.01
N ILE A 18 -36.55 -7.53 65.84
CA ILE A 18 -36.50 -6.56 64.76
C ILE A 18 -37.90 -6.15 64.36
N GLY A 19 -38.23 -4.86 64.52
CA GLY A 19 -39.57 -4.34 64.21
C GLY A 19 -39.83 -4.40 62.70
N LEU A 20 -41.06 -4.72 62.32
CA LEU A 20 -41.44 -4.78 60.87
C LEU A 20 -41.14 -3.49 60.12
N LEU A 21 -41.21 -2.36 60.81
CA LEU A 21 -40.84 -1.06 60.27
C LEU A 21 -39.35 -0.97 59.94
N GLU A 22 -38.49 -1.54 60.78
CA GLU A 22 -37.01 -1.50 60.59
C GLU A 22 -36.58 -2.37 59.36
N VAL A 23 -37.23 -3.52 59.18
CA VAL A 23 -37.01 -4.36 57.99
C VAL A 23 -37.46 -3.64 56.70
N LEU A 24 -38.59 -2.91 56.78
CA LEU A 24 -39.14 -2.19 55.67
C LEU A 24 -38.21 -1.02 55.24
N ILE A 25 -37.71 -0.27 56.22
CA ILE A 25 -36.72 0.80 55.97
C ILE A 25 -35.40 0.22 55.39
N ALA A 26 -34.90 -0.87 55.97
CA ALA A 26 -33.70 -1.54 55.47
C ALA A 26 -33.86 -2.05 54.03
N ALA A 27 -35.03 -2.61 53.68
CA ALA A 27 -35.35 -3.07 52.34
C ALA A 27 -35.39 -1.92 51.33
N VAL A 28 -35.98 -0.78 51.68
CA VAL A 28 -36.02 0.43 50.83
C VAL A 28 -34.61 0.96 50.61
N LEU A 29 -33.80 1.10 51.67
CA LEU A 29 -32.42 1.57 51.57
C LEU A 29 -31.58 0.60 50.70
N PHE A 30 -31.77 -0.71 50.89
CA PHE A 30 -31.09 -1.73 50.07
C PHE A 30 -31.47 -1.62 48.58
N LEU A 31 -32.73 -1.37 48.23
CA LEU A 31 -33.19 -1.17 46.86
C LEU A 31 -32.56 0.09 46.24
N VAL A 32 -32.50 1.21 46.99
CA VAL A 32 -31.89 2.45 46.53
C VAL A 32 -30.39 2.24 46.26
N ILE A 33 -29.65 1.63 47.19
CA ILE A 33 -28.24 1.36 47.08
C ILE A 33 -27.98 0.37 45.90
N SER A 34 -28.76 -0.70 45.81
CA SER A 34 -28.66 -1.66 44.72
C SER A 34 -28.91 -1.00 43.35
N GLY A 35 -29.93 -0.14 43.24
CA GLY A 35 -30.23 0.64 42.04
C GLY A 35 -29.08 1.54 41.66
N ALA A 36 -28.46 2.22 42.61
CA ALA A 36 -27.27 3.06 42.34
C ALA A 36 -26.08 2.22 41.86
N ILE A 37 -25.81 1.07 42.48
CA ILE A 37 -24.75 0.14 42.08
C ILE A 37 -24.98 -0.38 40.65
N PHE A 38 -26.22 -0.82 40.34
CA PHE A 38 -26.57 -1.26 38.99
C PHE A 38 -26.36 -0.15 37.93
N GLY A 39 -26.76 1.09 38.25
CA GLY A 39 -26.53 2.25 37.40
C GLY A 39 -25.04 2.48 37.12
N LEU A 40 -24.19 2.44 38.15
CA LEU A 40 -22.75 2.58 38.01
C LEU A 40 -22.12 1.44 37.19
N LEU A 41 -22.57 0.19 37.42
CA LEU A 41 -22.10 -0.96 36.65
C LEU A 41 -22.48 -0.86 35.17
N GLN A 42 -23.66 -0.34 34.86
CA GLN A 42 -24.13 -0.13 33.50
C GLN A 42 -23.22 0.89 32.78
N VAL A 43 -22.97 2.03 33.43
CA VAL A 43 -22.04 3.07 32.87
C VAL A 43 -20.64 2.49 32.68
N ALA A 44 -20.10 1.78 33.67
CA ALA A 44 -18.77 1.17 33.58
C ALA A 44 -18.67 0.14 32.45
N ARG A 45 -19.72 -0.63 32.17
CA ARG A 45 -19.77 -1.57 31.04
C ARG A 45 -19.75 -0.84 29.70
N VAL A 46 -20.57 0.20 29.56
CA VAL A 46 -20.62 1.02 28.33
C VAL A 46 -19.26 1.65 28.07
N ASP A 47 -18.63 2.26 29.08
CA ASP A 47 -17.30 2.90 28.93
C ASP A 47 -16.21 1.88 28.59
N ARG A 48 -16.23 0.69 29.19
CA ARG A 48 -15.29 -0.38 28.88
C ARG A 48 -15.44 -0.86 27.43
N ASN A 49 -16.68 -1.07 26.98
CA ASN A 49 -16.98 -1.49 25.62
C ASN A 49 -16.50 -0.43 24.61
N ARG A 50 -16.75 0.85 24.90
CA ARG A 50 -16.29 1.98 24.08
C ARG A 50 -14.77 2.03 24.02
N ALA A 51 -14.08 1.91 25.15
CA ALA A 51 -12.61 1.90 25.19
C ALA A 51 -12.01 0.72 24.41
N SER A 52 -12.61 -0.49 24.51
CA SER A 52 -12.16 -1.67 23.75
C SER A 52 -12.32 -1.46 22.26
N ARG A 53 -13.50 -1.02 21.79
CA ARG A 53 -13.77 -0.76 20.37
C ARG A 53 -12.80 0.27 19.81
N ARG A 54 -12.59 1.37 20.51
CA ARG A 54 -11.62 2.41 20.12
C ARG A 54 -10.21 1.85 20.02
N SER A 55 -9.79 1.02 20.97
CA SER A 55 -8.49 0.37 20.95
C SER A 55 -8.32 -0.53 19.73
N ASP A 56 -9.31 -1.34 19.38
CA ASP A 56 -9.22 -2.29 18.28
C ASP A 56 -9.23 -1.56 16.91
N THR A 57 -10.08 -0.55 16.77
CA THR A 57 -10.09 0.33 15.58
C THR A 57 -8.73 1.00 15.38
N LEU A 58 -8.14 1.54 16.46
CA LEU A 58 -6.81 2.17 16.42
C LEU A 58 -5.68 1.19 16.06
N LYS A 59 -5.71 -0.04 16.58
CA LYS A 59 -4.68 -1.05 16.28
C LYS A 59 -4.65 -1.38 14.79
N ASN A 60 -5.81 -1.64 14.19
CA ASN A 60 -5.93 -1.98 12.78
C ASN A 60 -5.45 -0.84 11.88
N ALA A 61 -5.89 0.39 12.16
CA ALA A 61 -5.50 1.55 11.41
C ALA A 61 -4.00 1.88 11.55
N ARG A 62 -3.41 1.72 12.74
CA ARG A 62 -1.96 1.90 12.95
C ARG A 62 -1.13 0.85 12.23
N ALA A 63 -1.56 -0.42 12.23
CA ALA A 63 -0.89 -1.47 11.48
C ALA A 63 -0.88 -1.18 9.97
N ALA A 64 -2.01 -0.72 9.43
CA ALA A 64 -2.11 -0.30 8.03
C ALA A 64 -1.20 0.89 7.74
N MET A 65 -1.22 1.94 8.57
CA MET A 65 -0.33 3.10 8.43
C MET A 65 1.15 2.73 8.47
N HIS A 66 1.54 1.75 9.29
CA HIS A 66 2.92 1.26 9.33
C HIS A 66 3.34 0.62 8.00
N LEU A 67 2.45 -0.18 7.36
CA LEU A 67 2.74 -0.78 6.06
C LEU A 67 2.85 0.28 4.96
N ILE A 68 1.93 1.24 4.92
CA ILE A 68 1.98 2.36 3.99
C ILE A 68 3.29 3.15 4.19
N GLY A 69 3.65 3.43 5.44
CA GLY A 69 4.88 4.17 5.77
C GLY A 69 6.14 3.46 5.31
N ARG A 70 6.20 2.14 5.45
CA ARG A 70 7.32 1.33 4.95
C ARG A 70 7.47 1.45 3.43
N ASP A 71 6.37 1.31 2.69
CA ASP A 71 6.39 1.35 1.23
C ASP A 71 6.65 2.80 0.74
N ALA A 72 6.15 3.82 1.45
CA ALA A 72 6.45 5.24 1.17
C ALA A 72 7.94 5.58 1.38
N LEU A 73 8.57 5.06 2.43
CA LEU A 73 10.01 5.27 2.69
C LEU A 73 10.89 4.62 1.61
N ASN A 74 10.43 3.54 1.00
CA ASN A 74 11.13 2.86 -0.08
C ASN A 74 10.84 3.46 -1.46
N ALA A 75 9.79 4.26 -1.60
CA ALA A 75 9.40 4.86 -2.87
C ALA A 75 10.59 5.56 -3.55
N GLY A 76 10.80 5.27 -4.83
CA GLY A 76 11.89 5.83 -5.63
C GLY A 76 13.27 5.17 -5.44
N LEU A 77 13.41 4.20 -4.53
CA LEU A 77 14.69 3.54 -4.30
C LEU A 77 15.20 2.91 -5.60
N SER A 78 16.32 3.44 -6.12
CA SER A 78 16.93 3.04 -7.41
C SER A 78 15.96 3.05 -8.59
N TYR A 79 14.91 3.85 -8.53
CA TYR A 79 13.98 4.13 -9.61
C TYR A 79 14.26 5.54 -10.13
N HIS A 80 14.32 5.71 -11.46
CA HIS A 80 14.70 6.99 -12.04
C HIS A 80 13.64 8.06 -11.75
N LYS A 81 14.09 9.29 -11.49
CA LYS A 81 13.21 10.42 -11.20
C LYS A 81 12.15 10.68 -12.30
N ASP A 82 12.52 10.49 -13.57
CA ASP A 82 11.62 10.74 -14.69
C ASP A 82 10.61 9.60 -14.93
N GLY A 83 10.60 8.59 -14.08
CA GLY A 83 9.68 7.47 -14.20
C GLY A 83 9.95 6.53 -15.38
N GLY A 84 9.13 5.52 -15.52
CA GLY A 84 9.16 4.56 -16.62
C GLY A 84 8.04 4.83 -17.63
N PHE A 85 8.28 4.55 -18.92
CA PHE A 85 7.26 4.68 -19.95
C PHE A 85 6.38 3.42 -20.01
N ALA A 86 5.14 3.55 -19.56
CA ALA A 86 4.08 2.56 -19.71
C ALA A 86 3.28 2.79 -21.01
N PRO A 87 2.41 1.86 -21.43
CA PRO A 87 1.48 2.12 -22.53
C PRO A 87 0.59 3.32 -22.27
N ASP A 88 0.03 3.88 -23.34
CA ASP A 88 -1.02 4.89 -23.32
C ASP A 88 -2.23 4.39 -22.52
N ASP A 89 -2.89 5.26 -21.74
CA ASP A 89 -4.04 4.95 -20.85
C ASP A 89 -3.77 3.80 -19.84
N PHE A 90 -2.52 3.45 -19.59
CA PHE A 90 -2.19 2.34 -18.69
C PHE A 90 -2.59 2.66 -17.25
N LEU A 91 -2.27 3.83 -16.75
CA LEU A 91 -2.57 4.23 -15.38
C LEU A 91 -4.07 4.42 -15.18
N THR A 92 -4.76 5.02 -16.16
CA THR A 92 -6.22 5.12 -16.19
C THR A 92 -6.88 3.75 -16.09
N THR A 93 -6.46 2.81 -16.93
CA THR A 93 -7.04 1.45 -16.96
C THR A 93 -6.73 0.68 -15.68
N ARG A 94 -5.54 0.85 -15.12
CA ARG A 94 -5.05 0.02 -14.01
C ARG A 94 -5.38 0.57 -12.63
N LEU A 95 -5.37 1.88 -12.46
CA LEU A 95 -5.60 2.57 -11.19
C LEU A 95 -6.95 3.30 -11.15
N GLY A 96 -7.67 3.43 -12.26
CA GLY A 96 -8.93 4.16 -12.32
C GLY A 96 -8.76 5.67 -12.31
N LEU A 97 -7.56 6.17 -12.63
CA LEU A 97 -7.32 7.60 -12.76
C LEU A 97 -8.10 8.22 -13.93
N SER A 98 -8.26 9.52 -13.92
CA SER A 98 -8.91 10.22 -15.01
C SER A 98 -8.15 10.04 -16.32
N GLN A 99 -8.88 9.85 -17.43
CA GLN A 99 -8.29 9.73 -18.75
C GLN A 99 -7.71 11.08 -19.20
N ASP A 100 -6.51 11.06 -19.75
CA ASP A 100 -5.80 12.28 -20.13
C ASP A 100 -6.14 12.81 -21.53
N ASN A 101 -6.92 12.03 -22.31
CA ASN A 101 -7.36 12.38 -23.67
C ASN A 101 -6.22 12.66 -24.67
N ASN A 102 -5.04 12.12 -24.43
CA ASN A 102 -3.92 12.15 -25.37
C ASN A 102 -3.59 10.73 -25.86
N THR A 103 -2.57 10.58 -26.67
CA THR A 103 -2.08 9.29 -27.19
C THR A 103 -0.61 9.05 -26.83
N ASP A 104 -0.12 9.81 -25.86
CA ASP A 104 1.23 9.68 -25.39
C ASP A 104 1.34 8.53 -24.39
N ARG A 105 2.55 8.11 -24.11
CA ARG A 105 2.79 7.05 -23.12
C ARG A 105 2.70 7.60 -21.71
N ASP A 106 2.01 6.87 -20.87
CA ASP A 106 1.95 7.16 -19.45
C ASP A 106 3.31 7.08 -18.79
N ARG A 107 3.53 7.92 -17.80
CA ARG A 107 4.74 7.90 -16.99
C ARG A 107 4.47 7.30 -15.61
N MET A 108 5.00 6.12 -15.39
CA MET A 108 5.01 5.50 -14.07
C MET A 108 6.10 6.16 -13.21
N THR A 109 5.74 7.16 -12.44
CA THR A 109 6.62 7.79 -11.46
C THR A 109 6.77 6.94 -10.21
N SER A 110 7.76 7.22 -9.37
CA SER A 110 7.99 6.47 -8.12
C SER A 110 6.85 6.60 -7.10
N ILE A 111 6.10 7.69 -7.18
CA ILE A 111 4.80 7.86 -6.53
C ILE A 111 3.80 8.17 -7.63
N ILE A 112 2.63 7.52 -7.59
CA ILE A 112 1.51 7.84 -8.46
C ILE A 112 0.38 8.25 -7.54
N ALA A 113 -0.06 9.48 -7.68
CA ALA A 113 -1.12 10.08 -6.88
C ALA A 113 -2.47 9.97 -7.61
N GLY A 114 -3.51 9.62 -6.89
CA GLY A 114 -4.88 9.69 -7.35
C GLY A 114 -5.71 10.45 -6.34
N ASN A 115 -6.13 11.67 -6.69
CA ASN A 115 -6.93 12.52 -5.83
C ASN A 115 -8.42 12.30 -6.10
N ASN A 116 -9.19 11.98 -5.06
CA ASN A 116 -10.64 11.82 -5.12
C ASN A 116 -11.13 10.77 -6.14
N VAL A 117 -10.42 9.65 -6.28
CA VAL A 117 -10.67 8.64 -7.32
C VAL A 117 -11.84 7.73 -6.98
N PHE A 118 -11.97 7.31 -5.73
CA PHE A 118 -12.96 6.30 -5.33
C PHE A 118 -14.03 6.85 -4.40
N THR A 119 -15.27 6.39 -4.60
CA THR A 119 -16.35 6.61 -3.64
C THR A 119 -16.48 5.43 -2.70
N ASN A 120 -16.87 5.68 -1.44
CA ASN A 120 -17.23 4.62 -0.53
C ASN A 120 -18.63 4.87 0.08
N ASN A 121 -19.27 3.77 0.54
CA ASN A 121 -20.65 3.82 1.04
C ASN A 121 -20.75 4.26 2.51
N LEU A 122 -19.61 4.46 3.20
CA LEU A 122 -19.56 4.84 4.60
C LEU A 122 -19.63 6.35 4.81
N GLN A 123 -19.41 7.13 3.75
CA GLN A 123 -19.53 8.59 3.77
C GLN A 123 -19.92 9.16 2.42
N THR A 124 -20.36 10.44 2.43
CA THR A 124 -20.56 11.23 1.21
C THR A 124 -19.22 11.88 0.84
N GLY A 125 -18.64 11.45 -0.26
CA GLY A 125 -17.36 11.98 -0.74
C GLY A 125 -16.51 10.92 -1.41
N THR A 126 -15.36 11.35 -1.88
CA THR A 126 -14.38 10.52 -2.58
C THR A 126 -13.13 10.38 -1.73
N THR A 127 -12.43 9.29 -1.92
CA THR A 127 -11.17 8.96 -1.25
C THR A 127 -10.04 8.96 -2.25
N ASP A 128 -8.85 9.26 -1.76
CA ASP A 128 -7.62 9.22 -2.54
C ASP A 128 -7.08 7.80 -2.68
N GLU A 129 -6.18 7.65 -3.64
CA GLU A 129 -5.31 6.48 -3.74
C GLU A 129 -3.86 6.89 -3.92
N ILE A 130 -2.94 5.98 -3.65
CA ILE A 130 -1.52 6.20 -3.87
C ILE A 130 -0.82 4.90 -4.23
N SER A 131 0.06 4.99 -5.23
CA SER A 131 0.99 3.91 -5.57
C SER A 131 2.42 4.28 -5.22
N PHE A 132 3.18 3.27 -4.82
CA PHE A 132 4.62 3.35 -4.58
C PHE A 132 5.36 2.36 -5.46
N ILE A 133 6.43 2.83 -6.11
CA ILE A 133 7.31 2.02 -6.94
C ILE A 133 8.73 2.14 -6.39
N TYR A 134 9.38 1.00 -6.21
CA TYR A 134 10.74 0.92 -5.71
C TYR A 134 11.42 -0.38 -6.14
N ARG A 135 12.73 -0.36 -6.20
CA ARG A 135 13.54 -1.51 -6.60
C ARG A 135 13.47 -2.63 -5.56
N ASP A 136 13.46 -3.87 -6.05
CA ASP A 136 13.72 -5.06 -5.25
C ASP A 136 15.22 -5.17 -4.97
N MET A 137 15.61 -4.92 -3.72
CA MET A 137 17.03 -4.97 -3.30
C MET A 137 17.52 -6.39 -3.04
N ASP A 138 16.61 -7.36 -2.87
CA ASP A 138 16.98 -8.77 -2.69
C ASP A 138 17.28 -9.43 -4.04
N PHE A 139 16.79 -8.84 -5.13
CA PHE A 139 17.06 -9.34 -6.46
C PHE A 139 18.52 -9.13 -6.85
N ASN A 140 19.21 -10.21 -7.21
CA ASN A 140 20.60 -10.22 -7.69
C ASN A 140 21.60 -9.52 -6.74
N ASP A 141 21.43 -9.68 -5.43
CA ASP A 141 22.24 -9.02 -4.38
C ASP A 141 22.32 -7.49 -4.55
N ALA A 142 21.18 -6.87 -4.84
CA ALA A 142 21.07 -5.45 -5.14
C ALA A 142 21.88 -4.96 -6.35
N LYS A 143 22.41 -5.86 -7.17
CA LYS A 143 23.14 -5.51 -8.40
C LYS A 143 22.18 -5.42 -9.59
N THR A 144 22.48 -4.55 -10.52
CA THR A 144 21.79 -4.52 -11.81
C THR A 144 22.24 -5.68 -12.68
N VAL A 145 21.32 -6.27 -13.42
CA VAL A 145 21.66 -7.31 -14.39
C VAL A 145 22.02 -6.65 -15.72
N GLN A 146 23.21 -6.94 -16.22
CA GLN A 146 23.62 -6.50 -17.56
C GLN A 146 22.96 -7.38 -18.62
N LEU A 147 22.52 -6.75 -19.71
CA LEU A 147 21.95 -7.43 -20.86
C LEU A 147 23.03 -7.63 -21.93
N ALA A 148 23.13 -8.85 -22.45
CA ALA A 148 24.00 -9.16 -23.58
C ALA A 148 23.39 -8.71 -24.90
N SER A 149 22.06 -8.84 -25.04
CA SER A 149 21.33 -8.37 -26.21
C SER A 149 19.88 -8.05 -25.86
N VAL A 150 19.30 -7.17 -26.67
CA VAL A 150 17.88 -6.88 -26.67
C VAL A 150 17.41 -6.97 -28.12
N GLY A 151 16.32 -7.65 -28.37
CA GLY A 151 15.80 -7.87 -29.72
C GLY A 151 14.43 -8.50 -29.72
N ALA A 152 14.08 -9.13 -30.82
CA ALA A 152 12.85 -9.89 -30.96
C ALA A 152 13.03 -11.37 -30.54
N SER A 153 11.96 -11.98 -30.08
CA SER A 153 11.91 -13.43 -29.88
C SER A 153 12.01 -14.15 -31.23
N PRO A 154 12.82 -15.23 -31.35
CA PRO A 154 12.93 -15.99 -32.60
C PRO A 154 11.57 -16.62 -33.05
N SER A 155 10.68 -16.88 -32.11
CA SER A 155 9.36 -17.43 -32.38
C SER A 155 8.31 -16.39 -32.77
N ASN A 156 8.53 -15.12 -32.42
CA ASN A 156 7.60 -14.03 -32.72
C ASN A 156 8.35 -12.68 -32.74
N SER A 157 8.47 -12.06 -33.91
CA SER A 157 9.21 -10.82 -34.12
C SER A 157 8.62 -9.59 -33.41
N SER A 158 7.38 -9.64 -32.97
CA SER A 158 6.75 -8.56 -32.20
C SER A 158 6.97 -8.67 -30.68
N VAL A 159 7.52 -9.78 -30.19
CA VAL A 159 7.76 -10.01 -28.76
C VAL A 159 9.17 -9.53 -28.39
N PRO A 160 9.31 -8.53 -27.52
CA PRO A 160 10.62 -8.15 -26.99
C PRO A 160 11.25 -9.31 -26.23
N ARG A 161 12.52 -9.58 -26.52
CA ARG A 161 13.35 -10.55 -25.80
C ARG A 161 14.64 -9.89 -25.33
N VAL A 162 14.99 -10.15 -24.09
CA VAL A 162 16.31 -9.80 -23.57
C VAL A 162 17.13 -11.07 -23.32
N THR A 163 18.43 -10.97 -23.55
CA THR A 163 19.39 -11.99 -23.16
C THR A 163 20.26 -11.43 -22.05
N LEU A 164 20.27 -12.10 -20.91
CA LEU A 164 21.09 -11.75 -19.76
C LEU A 164 22.54 -12.05 -20.08
N LYS A 165 23.46 -11.16 -19.68
CA LYS A 165 24.88 -11.42 -19.81
C LYS A 165 25.30 -12.51 -18.83
N PRO A 166 25.87 -13.62 -19.28
CA PRO A 166 26.37 -14.67 -18.40
C PRO A 166 27.41 -14.10 -17.43
N SER A 167 27.31 -14.41 -16.17
CA SER A 167 28.25 -13.98 -15.14
C SER A 167 28.40 -15.06 -14.08
N THR A 168 29.63 -15.32 -13.64
CA THR A 168 29.92 -16.20 -12.52
C THR A 168 29.87 -15.48 -11.17
N SER A 169 29.88 -14.13 -11.19
CA SER A 169 29.88 -13.28 -10.01
C SER A 169 28.50 -12.73 -9.62
N GLN A 170 27.44 -13.11 -10.36
CA GLN A 170 26.07 -12.67 -10.15
C GLN A 170 25.15 -13.86 -10.02
N GLN A 171 24.06 -13.73 -9.27
CA GLN A 171 23.04 -14.79 -9.18
C GLN A 171 22.32 -14.95 -10.51
N CYS A 172 21.99 -13.84 -11.17
CA CYS A 172 21.30 -13.83 -12.44
C CYS A 172 22.28 -14.03 -13.62
N GLY A 173 21.95 -14.96 -14.51
CA GLY A 173 22.81 -15.32 -15.63
C GLY A 173 23.98 -16.25 -15.25
N ASN A 174 24.04 -16.70 -14.00
CA ASN A 174 25.01 -17.70 -13.57
C ASN A 174 24.58 -19.09 -14.08
N THR A 175 25.36 -19.67 -14.98
CA THR A 175 25.06 -20.99 -15.56
C THR A 175 25.18 -22.14 -14.55
N GLY A 176 25.79 -21.91 -13.40
CA GLY A 176 25.92 -22.88 -12.30
C GLY A 176 24.79 -22.83 -11.26
N ASN A 177 23.90 -21.84 -11.31
CA ASN A 177 22.76 -21.74 -10.40
C ASN A 177 21.51 -22.38 -11.03
N PRO A 178 20.98 -23.49 -10.46
CA PRO A 178 19.80 -24.15 -10.98
C PRO A 178 18.49 -23.34 -10.76
N ASP A 179 18.47 -22.38 -9.81
CA ASP A 179 17.30 -21.55 -9.57
C ASP A 179 17.22 -20.42 -10.59
N PRO A 180 16.11 -20.31 -11.33
CA PRO A 180 15.94 -19.21 -12.25
C PRO A 180 15.82 -17.91 -11.45
N CYS A 181 16.79 -17.03 -11.64
CA CYS A 181 16.81 -15.68 -11.08
C CYS A 181 15.56 -14.88 -11.51
N VAL A 182 15.07 -15.13 -12.72
CA VAL A 182 13.90 -14.50 -13.31
C VAL A 182 12.78 -15.53 -13.41
N ARG A 183 11.60 -15.14 -13.02
CA ARG A 183 10.40 -15.94 -13.09
C ARG A 183 9.34 -15.27 -13.95
N VAL A 184 8.44 -16.07 -14.51
CA VAL A 184 7.27 -15.55 -15.24
C VAL A 184 6.47 -14.67 -14.28
N TYR A 185 5.99 -13.53 -14.77
CA TYR A 185 5.28 -12.48 -14.05
C TYR A 185 6.12 -11.62 -13.10
N ASP A 186 7.44 -11.77 -13.08
CA ASP A 186 8.30 -10.80 -12.41
C ASP A 186 8.27 -9.47 -13.16
N LEU A 187 8.27 -8.38 -12.40
CA LEU A 187 8.32 -7.00 -12.91
C LEU A 187 9.76 -6.52 -13.01
N PHE A 188 10.11 -6.03 -14.18
CA PHE A 188 11.44 -5.51 -14.46
C PHE A 188 11.39 -4.11 -15.04
N LEU A 189 12.40 -3.34 -14.69
CA LEU A 189 12.71 -2.08 -15.29
C LEU A 189 13.90 -2.27 -16.21
N ILE A 190 13.72 -2.05 -17.49
CA ILE A 190 14.81 -2.02 -18.47
C ILE A 190 15.28 -0.59 -18.60
N GLU A 191 16.48 -0.33 -18.14
CA GLU A 191 17.10 0.99 -18.15
C GLU A 191 17.92 1.18 -19.42
N THR A 192 17.67 2.28 -20.13
CA THR A 192 18.35 2.70 -21.33
C THR A 192 19.04 4.05 -21.11
N ASN A 193 19.71 4.63 -22.13
CA ASN A 193 20.35 5.95 -22.02
C ASN A 193 19.36 7.10 -21.73
N SER A 194 18.14 6.96 -22.18
CA SER A 194 17.16 8.07 -22.17
C SER A 194 15.87 7.71 -21.45
N THR A 195 15.65 6.43 -21.14
CA THR A 195 14.34 5.99 -20.65
C THR A 195 14.46 4.76 -19.78
N GLN A 196 13.48 4.58 -18.92
CA GLN A 196 13.21 3.32 -18.23
C GLN A 196 11.89 2.77 -18.75
N ILE A 197 11.87 1.47 -19.03
CA ILE A 197 10.67 0.80 -19.53
C ILE A 197 10.29 -0.28 -18.53
N PRO A 198 9.16 -0.14 -17.83
CA PRO A 198 8.63 -1.18 -16.99
C PRO A 198 8.05 -2.29 -17.85
N VAL A 199 8.36 -3.53 -17.53
CA VAL A 199 7.92 -4.72 -18.27
C VAL A 199 7.63 -5.87 -17.31
N MET A 200 6.77 -6.79 -17.73
CA MET A 200 6.48 -8.03 -17.02
C MET A 200 7.00 -9.23 -17.81
N ALA A 201 7.77 -10.11 -17.19
CA ALA A 201 8.23 -11.35 -17.83
C ALA A 201 7.03 -12.24 -18.17
N THR A 202 6.84 -12.57 -19.43
CA THR A 202 5.75 -13.46 -19.88
C THR A 202 6.22 -14.89 -20.18
N ALA A 203 7.50 -15.04 -20.51
CA ALA A 203 8.15 -16.35 -20.62
C ALA A 203 9.63 -16.25 -20.26
N VAL A 204 10.18 -17.34 -19.76
CA VAL A 204 11.60 -17.51 -19.44
C VAL A 204 12.08 -18.76 -20.17
N PRO A 205 12.39 -18.66 -21.48
CA PRO A 205 12.75 -19.81 -22.31
C PRO A 205 14.06 -20.50 -21.89
N SER A 206 14.94 -19.78 -21.22
CA SER A 206 16.17 -20.32 -20.63
C SER A 206 16.61 -19.51 -19.41
N THR A 207 17.61 -19.96 -18.69
CA THR A 207 18.21 -19.25 -17.56
C THR A 207 18.76 -17.86 -17.91
N THR A 208 18.98 -17.60 -19.19
CA THR A 208 19.55 -16.34 -19.67
C THR A 208 18.64 -15.55 -20.62
N THR A 209 17.44 -16.05 -20.95
CA THR A 209 16.54 -15.36 -21.90
C THR A 209 15.18 -15.12 -21.25
N VAL A 210 14.65 -13.91 -21.45
CA VAL A 210 13.34 -13.47 -20.94
C VAL A 210 12.56 -12.78 -22.04
N ASP A 211 11.30 -13.18 -22.20
CA ASP A 211 10.36 -12.61 -23.15
C ASP A 211 9.33 -11.71 -22.43
N PHE A 212 8.93 -10.64 -23.11
CA PHE A 212 7.96 -9.64 -22.63
C PHE A 212 6.84 -9.46 -23.68
N ALA A 213 6.00 -10.48 -23.85
CA ALA A 213 4.89 -10.41 -24.80
C ALA A 213 3.84 -9.39 -24.36
N ALA A 214 3.31 -8.62 -25.30
CA ALA A 214 2.11 -7.81 -25.06
C ALA A 214 0.91 -8.68 -24.71
N GLY A 215 -0.05 -8.15 -23.93
CA GLY A 215 -1.17 -8.91 -23.40
C GLY A 215 -0.85 -9.63 -22.09
N ASP A 216 0.18 -9.19 -21.37
CA ASP A 216 0.47 -9.63 -20.01
C ASP A 216 -0.70 -9.27 -19.07
N PRO A 217 -0.82 -9.93 -17.89
CA PRO A 217 -1.92 -9.72 -16.94
C PRO A 217 -2.13 -8.28 -16.48
N LEU A 218 -1.08 -7.46 -16.49
CA LEU A 218 -1.18 -6.05 -16.13
C LEU A 218 -1.47 -5.15 -17.33
N GLY A 219 -1.20 -5.60 -18.56
CA GLY A 219 -1.23 -4.78 -19.77
C GLY A 219 -0.05 -3.81 -19.88
N LEU A 220 1.06 -4.14 -19.20
CA LEU A 220 2.25 -3.29 -19.11
C LEU A 220 3.15 -3.41 -20.33
N ASN A 221 3.22 -4.62 -20.93
CA ASN A 221 4.13 -4.91 -22.02
C ASN A 221 3.66 -4.30 -23.36
N GLN A 222 4.61 -3.81 -24.10
CA GLN A 222 4.39 -3.23 -25.43
C GLN A 222 5.07 -4.09 -26.49
N SER A 223 4.47 -4.18 -27.66
CA SER A 223 5.06 -4.93 -28.77
C SER A 223 6.21 -4.16 -29.44
N LEU A 224 7.16 -4.88 -30.07
CA LEU A 224 8.22 -4.31 -30.91
C LEU A 224 7.67 -3.88 -32.28
N THR A 225 6.75 -2.92 -32.32
CA THR A 225 6.16 -2.39 -33.53
C THR A 225 6.38 -0.88 -33.61
N ALA A 226 6.02 -0.27 -34.76
CA ALA A 226 6.14 1.18 -34.94
C ALA A 226 5.34 2.00 -33.91
N SER A 227 4.24 1.44 -33.39
CA SER A 227 3.41 2.05 -32.31
C SER A 227 3.78 1.58 -30.90
N GLY A 228 4.66 0.59 -30.76
CA GLY A 228 5.14 0.06 -29.49
C GLY A 228 6.57 0.50 -29.17
N ILE A 229 7.29 -0.33 -28.40
CA ILE A 229 8.69 -0.08 -28.06
C ILE A 229 9.58 -0.48 -29.24
N ALA A 230 10.30 0.48 -29.83
CA ALA A 230 11.35 0.15 -30.77
C ALA A 230 12.51 -0.56 -30.06
N ALA A 231 13.16 -1.53 -30.73
CA ALA A 231 14.30 -2.25 -30.15
C ALA A 231 15.45 -1.30 -29.74
N SER A 232 15.60 -0.17 -30.42
CA SER A 232 16.57 0.90 -30.08
C SER A 232 16.27 1.57 -28.73
N GLN A 233 15.00 1.63 -28.31
CA GLN A 233 14.61 2.20 -27.01
C GLN A 233 14.93 1.28 -25.83
N LEU A 234 15.13 -0.01 -26.08
CA LEU A 234 15.53 -1.00 -25.08
C LEU A 234 17.06 -1.13 -24.92
N ARG A 235 17.83 -0.39 -25.71
CA ARG A 235 19.30 -0.46 -25.69
C ARG A 235 19.90 0.80 -25.09
N LYS A 236 20.81 0.65 -24.15
CA LYS A 236 21.64 1.74 -23.64
C LYS A 236 22.84 1.94 -24.59
N CYS A 237 22.85 3.02 -25.37
CA CYS A 237 23.97 3.37 -26.25
C CYS A 237 24.80 4.48 -25.62
N THR A 238 26.10 4.30 -25.53
CA THR A 238 27.04 5.33 -25.06
C THR A 238 27.43 6.38 -26.10
N ALA A 239 26.99 6.23 -27.32
CA ALA A 239 27.23 7.19 -28.41
C ALA A 239 26.04 7.22 -29.36
N THR A 240 25.86 8.34 -30.05
CA THR A 240 24.79 8.70 -30.99
C THR A 240 24.02 7.50 -31.57
N ILE A 241 22.70 7.55 -31.48
CA ILE A 241 21.76 6.50 -31.91
C ILE A 241 22.02 6.16 -33.38
N THR A 242 22.88 5.21 -33.63
CA THR A 242 22.96 4.49 -34.89
C THR A 242 22.54 3.05 -34.64
N ASP A 243 21.88 2.42 -35.61
CA ASP A 243 21.29 1.07 -35.48
C ASP A 243 22.24 -0.07 -35.08
N ASN A 244 23.53 0.25 -34.91
CA ASN A 244 24.59 -0.68 -34.54
C ASN A 244 25.21 -0.39 -33.16
N CYS A 245 24.41 -0.26 -32.13
CA CYS A 245 24.91 -0.15 -30.75
C CYS A 245 25.51 -1.48 -30.22
N SER A 246 26.62 -1.92 -30.79
CA SER A 246 27.32 -3.15 -30.36
C SER A 246 27.97 -3.04 -28.98
N THR A 247 28.08 -1.82 -28.41
CA THR A 247 28.69 -1.52 -27.11
C THR A 247 27.65 -1.07 -26.05
N SER A 248 26.38 -1.13 -26.36
CA SER A 248 25.33 -0.67 -25.44
C SER A 248 25.10 -1.66 -24.31
N VAL A 249 25.11 -1.18 -23.08
CA VAL A 249 24.77 -1.95 -21.90
C VAL A 249 23.40 -1.49 -21.44
N SER A 250 22.36 -2.25 -21.78
CA SER A 250 21.07 -2.10 -21.10
C SER A 250 21.14 -2.82 -19.78
N LEU A 251 20.53 -2.24 -18.76
CA LEU A 251 20.47 -2.79 -17.42
C LEU A 251 19.04 -3.22 -17.10
N MET A 252 18.92 -4.30 -16.35
CA MET A 252 17.63 -4.78 -15.86
C MET A 252 17.61 -4.80 -14.34
N LYS A 253 16.55 -4.25 -13.76
CA LYS A 253 16.31 -4.20 -12.32
C LYS A 253 14.93 -4.77 -12.04
N LYS A 254 14.77 -5.56 -11.00
CA LYS A 254 13.45 -5.98 -10.52
C LYS A 254 12.87 -4.89 -9.64
N PHE A 255 11.57 -4.64 -9.74
CA PHE A 255 10.89 -3.61 -8.94
C PHE A 255 9.57 -4.11 -8.35
N PHE A 256 9.16 -3.45 -7.27
CA PHE A 256 7.84 -3.61 -6.67
C PHE A 256 6.94 -2.45 -7.07
N TRP A 257 5.68 -2.77 -7.33
CA TRP A 257 4.62 -1.80 -7.51
C TRP A 257 3.47 -2.14 -6.56
N VAL A 258 3.15 -1.22 -5.68
CA VAL A 258 2.16 -1.38 -4.62
C VAL A 258 1.21 -0.19 -4.65
N ASN A 259 -0.08 -0.46 -4.57
CA ASN A 259 -1.13 0.56 -4.51
C ASN A 259 -1.92 0.45 -3.21
N TYR A 260 -2.38 1.57 -2.71
CA TYR A 260 -3.26 1.68 -1.55
C TYR A 260 -4.50 2.49 -1.93
N ARG A 261 -5.68 1.91 -1.71
CA ARG A 261 -6.98 2.53 -1.98
C ARG A 261 -8.03 2.09 -0.95
N VAL A 262 -9.10 2.84 -0.85
CA VAL A 262 -10.27 2.45 -0.05
C VAL A 262 -11.36 1.93 -1.00
N SER A 263 -11.86 0.73 -0.75
CA SER A 263 -12.96 0.15 -1.52
C SER A 263 -14.31 0.75 -1.12
N SER A 264 -15.33 0.48 -1.94
CA SER A 264 -16.69 0.99 -1.71
C SER A 264 -17.33 0.56 -0.39
N ASP A 265 -16.87 -0.53 0.21
CA ASP A 265 -17.33 -1.02 1.53
C ASP A 265 -16.51 -0.44 2.71
N GLY A 266 -15.56 0.46 2.43
CA GLY A 266 -14.70 1.06 3.45
C GLY A 266 -13.56 0.15 3.91
N THR A 267 -13.14 -0.79 3.08
CA THR A 267 -11.95 -1.60 3.34
C THR A 267 -10.71 -0.91 2.72
N LEU A 268 -9.68 -0.66 3.52
CA LEU A 268 -8.37 -0.25 3.03
C LEU A 268 -7.67 -1.46 2.42
N ILE A 269 -7.42 -1.39 1.14
CA ILE A 269 -6.81 -2.45 0.34
C ILE A 269 -5.39 -2.04 -0.06
N ARG A 270 -4.46 -2.97 0.11
CA ARG A 270 -3.13 -2.93 -0.48
C ARG A 270 -3.11 -3.87 -1.68
N THR A 271 -2.89 -3.34 -2.87
CA THR A 271 -2.75 -4.13 -4.09
C THR A 271 -1.27 -4.27 -4.43
N ILE A 272 -0.82 -5.50 -4.65
CA ILE A 272 0.52 -5.81 -5.15
C ILE A 272 0.37 -6.25 -6.60
N PHE A 273 1.08 -5.58 -7.49
CA PHE A 273 1.10 -5.88 -8.91
C PHE A 273 2.33 -6.70 -9.26
N GLY A 274 2.12 -7.81 -9.97
CA GLY A 274 3.19 -8.71 -10.39
C GLY A 274 3.97 -9.36 -9.25
N ASN A 275 5.07 -10.01 -9.59
CA ASN A 275 6.00 -10.66 -8.64
C ASN A 275 5.35 -11.73 -7.72
N ASN A 276 4.15 -12.18 -8.04
CA ASN A 276 3.41 -13.15 -7.23
C ASN A 276 3.74 -14.58 -7.68
N ASN A 277 4.97 -15.02 -7.45
CA ASN A 277 5.48 -16.35 -7.75
C ASN A 277 5.86 -17.14 -6.51
N PRO A 278 5.86 -18.49 -6.61
CA PRO A 278 4.94 -19.41 -7.26
C PRO A 278 3.77 -19.79 -6.36
N PRO A 279 2.72 -20.41 -6.83
CA PRO A 279 2.36 -20.95 -8.12
C PRO A 279 1.30 -20.13 -8.86
N ALA A 280 1.46 -18.85 -8.92
CA ALA A 280 0.44 -17.93 -9.32
C ALA A 280 0.22 -17.96 -10.84
N GLY A 281 -1.03 -18.07 -11.25
CA GLY A 281 -1.47 -17.86 -12.63
C GLY A 281 -1.54 -16.37 -12.99
N ALA A 282 -1.98 -16.10 -14.21
CA ALA A 282 -2.17 -14.72 -14.68
C ALA A 282 -3.15 -13.92 -13.79
N ALA A 283 -4.20 -14.56 -13.28
CA ALA A 283 -5.21 -13.92 -12.41
C ALA A 283 -4.65 -13.46 -11.05
N ASP A 284 -3.55 -14.07 -10.58
CA ASP A 284 -2.98 -13.78 -9.27
C ASP A 284 -1.96 -12.63 -9.30
N GLN A 285 -1.75 -12.00 -10.47
CA GLN A 285 -0.78 -10.92 -10.62
C GLN A 285 -1.32 -9.55 -10.19
N ILE A 286 -2.58 -9.47 -9.82
CA ILE A 286 -3.20 -8.34 -9.12
C ILE A 286 -3.69 -8.88 -7.78
N ARG A 287 -2.84 -8.78 -6.75
CA ARG A 287 -3.13 -9.36 -5.46
C ARG A 287 -3.59 -8.30 -4.47
N GLU A 288 -4.86 -8.34 -4.14
CA GLU A 288 -5.47 -7.47 -3.15
C GLU A 288 -5.35 -8.05 -1.74
N GLN A 289 -4.91 -7.23 -0.81
CA GLN A 289 -4.76 -7.55 0.60
C GLN A 289 -5.57 -6.57 1.43
N PRO A 290 -6.67 -6.99 2.09
CA PRO A 290 -7.38 -6.12 3.01
C PRO A 290 -6.49 -5.86 4.24
N LEU A 291 -6.34 -4.59 4.61
CA LEU A 291 -5.50 -4.17 5.74
C LEU A 291 -6.31 -3.69 6.94
N ALA A 292 -7.36 -2.91 6.69
CA ALA A 292 -8.19 -2.34 7.73
C ALA A 292 -9.62 -2.14 7.22
N TYR A 293 -10.58 -2.23 8.11
CA TYR A 293 -12.00 -2.07 7.83
C TYR A 293 -12.55 -0.80 8.47
N GLY A 294 -13.70 -0.34 7.97
CA GLY A 294 -14.38 0.82 8.51
C GLY A 294 -13.71 2.15 8.17
N ILE A 295 -12.91 2.18 7.11
CA ILE A 295 -12.32 3.43 6.63
C ILE A 295 -13.40 4.24 5.94
N GLN A 296 -13.77 5.37 6.55
CA GLN A 296 -14.69 6.32 5.95
C GLN A 296 -14.01 7.15 4.87
N ASP A 297 -12.73 7.51 5.11
CA ASP A 297 -12.00 8.43 4.26
C ASP A 297 -10.49 8.19 4.33
N MET A 298 -9.84 8.39 3.20
CA MET A 298 -8.39 8.47 3.06
C MET A 298 -8.06 9.70 2.24
N GLN A 299 -7.37 10.66 2.86
CA GLN A 299 -6.92 11.90 2.21
C GLN A 299 -5.40 11.98 2.28
N ILE A 300 -4.79 12.42 1.19
CA ILE A 300 -3.35 12.44 1.02
C ILE A 300 -2.89 13.84 0.62
N HIS A 301 -1.94 14.36 1.37
CA HIS A 301 -1.30 15.63 1.07
C HIS A 301 0.19 15.42 0.81
N TYR A 302 0.70 16.11 -0.18
CA TYR A 302 2.08 16.04 -0.61
C TYR A 302 2.80 17.34 -0.23
N VAL A 303 3.97 17.23 0.37
CA VAL A 303 4.85 18.37 0.63
C VAL A 303 5.96 18.34 -0.40
N LEU A 304 6.03 19.37 -1.23
CA LEU A 304 7.05 19.52 -2.26
C LEU A 304 8.36 20.09 -1.66
N GLU A 305 9.44 20.01 -2.41
CA GLU A 305 10.78 20.49 -2.01
C GLU A 305 10.79 21.97 -1.64
N ASN A 306 9.98 22.79 -2.28
CA ASN A 306 9.84 24.20 -2.01
C ASN A 306 8.95 24.52 -0.78
N GLY A 307 8.44 23.49 -0.10
CA GLY A 307 7.53 23.62 1.06
C GLY A 307 6.06 23.77 0.70
N THR A 308 5.69 23.78 -0.57
CA THR A 308 4.28 23.80 -0.99
C THR A 308 3.58 22.52 -0.55
N VAL A 309 2.39 22.65 0.02
CA VAL A 309 1.50 21.55 0.36
C VAL A 309 0.39 21.49 -0.69
N THR A 310 0.17 20.34 -1.27
CA THR A 310 -0.85 20.12 -2.32
C THR A 310 -1.48 18.75 -2.17
N ASP A 311 -2.73 18.60 -2.58
CA ASP A 311 -3.43 17.32 -2.68
C ASP A 311 -3.07 16.64 -4.01
N ASP A 312 -2.75 17.43 -5.02
CA ASP A 312 -2.36 17.00 -6.37
C ASP A 312 -0.97 17.55 -6.69
N PRO A 313 0.07 16.71 -6.71
CA PRO A 313 1.45 17.17 -6.89
C PRO A 313 1.75 17.63 -8.33
N SER A 314 1.01 17.18 -9.32
CA SER A 314 1.21 17.54 -10.71
C SER A 314 -0.12 17.68 -11.45
N ALA A 315 -0.17 18.62 -12.38
CA ALA A 315 -1.37 18.88 -13.18
C ALA A 315 -1.29 18.29 -14.60
N GLY A 316 -0.13 17.78 -15.02
CA GLY A 316 0.06 17.30 -16.38
C GLY A 316 -0.30 18.29 -17.49
N PRO A 317 -0.32 17.86 -18.76
CA PRO A 317 -0.67 18.70 -19.91
C PRO A 317 -2.15 19.12 -19.95
N ASP A 318 -3.05 18.36 -19.38
CA ASP A 318 -4.49 18.64 -19.34
C ASP A 318 -4.94 19.56 -18.20
N GLY A 319 -4.02 19.87 -17.29
CA GLY A 319 -4.30 20.70 -16.11
C GLY A 319 -5.07 19.98 -15.00
N ILE A 320 -5.27 18.67 -15.12
CA ILE A 320 -5.91 17.82 -14.12
C ILE A 320 -4.83 17.04 -13.37
N ARG A 321 -4.70 17.33 -12.08
CA ARG A 321 -3.71 16.66 -11.21
C ARG A 321 -4.17 15.30 -10.75
N GLY A 322 -3.22 14.43 -10.41
CA GLY A 322 -3.49 13.10 -9.86
C GLY A 322 -3.97 12.07 -10.87
N ASN A 323 -3.72 12.30 -12.16
CA ASN A 323 -4.01 11.34 -13.23
C ASN A 323 -2.75 10.80 -13.91
N GLY A 324 -2.91 9.92 -14.91
CA GLY A 324 -1.81 9.21 -15.54
C GLY A 324 -0.84 10.07 -16.37
N ASN A 325 -1.22 11.28 -16.77
CA ASN A 325 -0.39 12.17 -17.57
C ASN A 325 0.41 13.19 -16.76
N ASP A 326 0.37 13.09 -15.44
CA ASP A 326 1.11 13.99 -14.56
C ASP A 326 2.60 14.04 -14.91
N THR A 327 3.15 15.26 -14.89
CA THR A 327 4.56 15.46 -15.25
C THR A 327 5.49 14.87 -14.17
N PRO A 328 6.54 14.13 -14.56
CA PRO A 328 7.49 13.58 -13.59
C PRO A 328 8.19 14.65 -12.76
N GLY A 329 8.33 15.86 -13.29
CA GLY A 329 9.01 16.96 -12.63
C GLY A 329 8.44 17.28 -11.27
N ASP A 330 7.13 17.47 -11.16
CA ASP A 330 6.48 17.80 -9.89
C ASP A 330 6.44 16.58 -8.95
N MET A 331 6.24 15.38 -9.47
CA MET A 331 6.28 14.16 -8.68
C MET A 331 7.67 13.91 -8.07
N ASN A 332 8.74 14.33 -8.74
CA ASN A 332 10.10 14.27 -8.23
C ASN A 332 10.37 15.26 -7.10
N LEU A 333 9.57 16.31 -7.00
CA LEU A 333 9.69 17.34 -5.97
C LEU A 333 9.01 16.93 -4.65
N VAL A 334 8.24 15.85 -4.62
CA VAL A 334 7.59 15.36 -3.40
C VAL A 334 8.67 14.94 -2.39
N ARG A 335 8.64 15.53 -1.20
CA ARG A 335 9.57 15.22 -0.10
C ARG A 335 8.90 14.53 1.07
N GLN A 336 7.60 14.75 1.22
CA GLN A 336 6.80 14.09 2.25
C GLN A 336 5.41 13.77 1.71
N VAL A 337 4.87 12.66 2.20
CA VAL A 337 3.49 12.25 1.97
C VAL A 337 2.80 12.19 3.33
N THR A 338 1.76 12.97 3.50
CA THR A 338 0.92 12.96 4.71
C THR A 338 -0.38 12.27 4.41
N ILE A 339 -0.65 11.17 5.11
CA ILE A 339 -1.85 10.36 4.93
C ILE A 339 -2.73 10.51 6.14
N THR A 340 -3.98 10.85 5.92
CA THR A 340 -5.03 10.96 6.94
C THR A 340 -6.08 9.90 6.68
N LEU A 341 -6.26 9.00 7.64
CA LEU A 341 -7.33 8.00 7.65
C LEU A 341 -8.40 8.38 8.66
N LYS A 342 -9.64 8.43 8.22
CA LYS A 342 -10.82 8.56 9.07
C LYS A 342 -11.48 7.19 9.18
N VAL A 343 -11.48 6.63 10.38
CA VAL A 343 -11.90 5.25 10.64
C VAL A 343 -13.08 5.24 11.56
N GLN A 344 -14.10 4.46 11.25
CA GLN A 344 -15.26 4.26 12.12
C GLN A 344 -15.22 2.88 12.79
N SER A 345 -15.81 2.79 13.97
CA SER A 345 -16.03 1.52 14.65
C SER A 345 -17.08 0.67 13.92
N SER A 346 -16.94 -0.66 14.00
CA SER A 346 -17.91 -1.61 13.42
C SER A 346 -19.29 -1.60 14.10
N GLU A 347 -19.35 -1.11 15.32
CA GLU A 347 -20.57 -1.08 16.13
C GLU A 347 -20.96 0.35 16.48
N PHE A 348 -22.27 0.59 16.60
CA PHE A 348 -22.81 1.87 17.04
C PHE A 348 -22.51 2.11 18.53
N ASP A 349 -22.28 3.36 18.88
CA ASP A 349 -22.30 3.79 20.26
C ASP A 349 -23.72 3.64 20.81
N GLU A 350 -23.88 2.90 21.90
CA GLU A 350 -25.19 2.57 22.49
C GLU A 350 -25.99 3.80 22.91
N GLN A 351 -25.32 4.91 23.23
CA GLN A 351 -25.95 6.17 23.66
C GLN A 351 -26.21 7.14 22.50
N ARG A 352 -25.29 7.18 21.51
CA ARG A 352 -25.34 8.13 20.40
C ARG A 352 -26.01 7.55 19.16
N HIS A 353 -26.15 6.23 19.07
CA HIS A 353 -26.67 5.50 17.91
C HIS A 353 -25.93 5.80 16.59
N VAL A 354 -24.66 6.19 16.69
CA VAL A 354 -23.76 6.42 15.56
C VAL A 354 -22.44 5.71 15.82
N PRO A 355 -21.72 5.27 14.77
CA PRO A 355 -20.40 4.68 14.96
C PRO A 355 -19.41 5.74 15.48
N GLU A 356 -18.50 5.33 16.36
CA GLU A 356 -17.42 6.21 16.80
C GLU A 356 -16.40 6.37 15.67
N THR A 357 -16.01 7.61 15.38
CA THR A 357 -15.05 7.93 14.35
C THR A 357 -13.73 8.41 14.95
N ILE A 358 -12.62 7.93 14.42
CA ILE A 358 -11.27 8.31 14.84
C ILE A 358 -10.48 8.74 13.59
N THR A 359 -9.75 9.84 13.70
CA THR A 359 -8.84 10.29 12.65
C THR A 359 -7.40 10.02 13.07
N ILE A 360 -6.63 9.42 12.16
CA ILE A 360 -5.20 9.15 12.32
C ILE A 360 -4.48 9.80 11.16
N THR A 361 -3.48 10.61 11.45
CA THR A 361 -2.62 11.25 10.46
C THR A 361 -1.17 10.82 10.69
N SER A 362 -0.47 10.50 9.61
CA SER A 362 0.96 10.20 9.63
C SER A 362 1.65 10.80 8.42
N THR A 363 2.85 11.33 8.64
CA THR A 363 3.68 11.92 7.59
C THR A 363 4.92 11.05 7.38
N PHE A 364 5.22 10.76 6.13
CA PHE A 364 6.33 9.91 5.72
C PHE A 364 7.26 10.69 4.78
N ALA A 365 8.56 10.62 5.03
CA ALA A 365 9.55 11.23 4.16
C ALA A 365 9.85 10.31 2.96
N THR A 366 9.91 10.88 1.77
CA THR A 366 10.19 10.19 0.51
C THR A 366 11.62 10.52 0.05
N ARG A 367 12.60 9.81 0.63
CA ARG A 367 14.02 10.17 0.50
C ARG A 367 14.63 9.85 -0.88
N ASN A 368 14.05 8.92 -1.61
CA ASN A 368 14.68 8.31 -2.79
C ASN A 368 14.10 8.80 -4.13
N ILE A 369 13.11 9.70 -4.11
CA ILE A 369 12.36 10.10 -5.31
C ILE A 369 13.21 10.88 -6.32
N ALA A 370 14.21 11.62 -5.88
CA ALA A 370 15.07 12.43 -6.75
C ALA A 370 16.31 11.67 -7.27
N TYR A 371 16.27 10.32 -7.26
CA TYR A 371 17.39 9.51 -7.74
C TYR A 371 17.61 9.73 -9.25
N ASP A 372 18.81 10.19 -9.59
CA ASP A 372 19.30 10.34 -10.96
C ASP A 372 20.41 9.31 -11.17
N ALA A 373 20.17 8.34 -12.04
CA ALA A 373 21.22 7.40 -12.45
C ALA A 373 22.06 8.11 -13.51
N GLY A 374 23.01 8.94 -13.07
CA GLY A 374 23.96 9.62 -13.94
C GLY A 374 24.79 8.69 -14.83
#